data_6470ca0f474f01517a3c9020cdd0792c
#
_entry.id   6470ca0f474f01517a3c9020cdd0792c
#
_cell.length_a   1.000
_cell.length_b   1.000
_cell.length_c   1.000
_cell.angle_alpha   90.00
_cell.angle_beta   90.00
_cell.angle_gamma   90.00
#
_symmetry.space_group_name_H-M   'P 1'
#
loop_
_entity.id
_entity.type
_entity.pdbx_description
1 polymer ?
#
loop_
_entity_poly.entity_id
_entity_poly.type
_entity_poly.pdbx_seq_one_letter_code
_entity_poly.pdbx_strand_id
1 'polypeptide(L)'
;MTLRPLLLLLGLGAALGILGGCAEADEGAVVLEFWAMGAEGEKVQPLIDRFEAEHPGIRVEVQQQPWTSVHEKLLTAFAGRSTPDVSQFGNTWVAEMQALGALEDLTPYVRQSEAVDEADYFGGIWDTNVIDGRLWGVPWYVDTRILFYRTDLFAEAGYDAMPTTWPEWIEAMRAVQAVQLDGGYPILLPVNEFEPPLILGLNTAELLRDGGRYGNFASPEFREAFAFYVGLYREGLAPATSGTEISNLYQEFDRGRFASYITGPWNIGEFQRRLTEHQGDWGTAPIPGPTAGTPGVSVAGGASLVIFEASEHKAEAWQLVEFLSRPEVQIEFNELTGDLPPRASAWEGSGLAADPYARAFYEQLGRVRPTPKIPEQERIAQTIRTYGEAAARGQMTIDEALAALDADVDRILEKRRWLLDREAEG
;
A
#
# COMPACT_ATOMS: atom_id res chain seq x y z
N MET A 1 -81.35 9.19 -8.83
CA MET A 1 -82.44 8.28 -8.48
C MET A 1 -81.84 7.00 -7.94
N THR A 2 -82.12 6.79 -6.70
CA THR A 2 -82.44 5.57 -5.92
C THR A 2 -81.28 4.58 -5.71
N LEU A 3 -80.85 4.58 -4.49
CA LEU A 3 -81.15 3.76 -3.28
C LEU A 3 -80.36 2.45 -3.15
N ARG A 4 -79.69 2.40 -1.99
CA ARG A 4 -79.15 1.27 -1.20
C ARG A 4 -80.16 0.10 -1.04
N PRO A 5 -79.83 -1.08 -0.46
CA PRO A 5 -79.07 -1.34 0.77
C PRO A 5 -78.17 -2.60 0.70
N LEU A 6 -77.12 -2.66 1.56
CA LEU A 6 -76.89 -3.35 2.85
C LEU A 6 -77.25 -4.84 2.88
N LEU A 7 -76.26 -5.70 3.11
CA LEU A 7 -76.35 -6.86 4.01
C LEU A 7 -74.96 -7.36 4.48
N LEU A 8 -74.81 -7.45 5.79
CA LEU A 8 -73.77 -8.14 6.55
C LEU A 8 -73.81 -9.65 6.33
N LEU A 9 -72.65 -10.30 6.33
CA LEU A 9 -72.50 -11.63 6.92
C LEU A 9 -71.08 -11.85 7.41
N LEU A 10 -70.97 -12.22 8.71
CA LEU A 10 -69.84 -12.69 9.44
C LEU A 10 -69.28 -13.99 8.84
N GLY A 11 -67.90 -14.10 8.84
CA GLY A 11 -67.24 -15.39 8.61
C GLY A 11 -65.92 -15.41 9.32
N LEU A 12 -65.91 -16.17 10.40
CA LEU A 12 -64.86 -16.45 11.36
C LEU A 12 -63.68 -17.20 10.79
N GLY A 13 -62.45 -16.84 11.19
CA GLY A 13 -61.41 -17.85 11.51
C GLY A 13 -60.38 -18.14 10.44
N ALA A 14 -59.17 -17.69 10.65
CA ALA A 14 -57.94 -18.50 10.86
C ALA A 14 -56.72 -17.56 10.99
N ALA A 15 -56.29 -17.37 12.20
CA ALA A 15 -54.98 -16.79 12.53
C ALA A 15 -53.92 -17.85 12.21
N LEU A 16 -53.26 -17.77 11.06
CA LEU A 16 -51.93 -18.39 10.86
C LEU A 16 -50.90 -17.38 11.36
N GLY A 17 -50.32 -17.68 12.53
CA GLY A 17 -49.14 -17.01 13.03
C GLY A 17 -47.98 -17.26 12.07
N ILE A 18 -47.59 -16.21 11.35
CA ILE A 18 -46.26 -16.12 10.74
C ILE A 18 -45.34 -15.81 11.92
N LEU A 19 -44.67 -16.84 12.42
CA LEU A 19 -43.44 -16.68 13.21
C LEU A 19 -42.41 -16.08 12.30
N GLY A 20 -42.40 -14.75 12.17
CA GLY A 20 -41.27 -13.99 11.75
C GLY A 20 -40.21 -14.17 12.81
N GLY A 21 -39.20 -14.98 12.56
CA GLY A 21 -37.97 -14.95 13.33
C GLY A 21 -37.37 -13.56 13.14
N CYS A 22 -37.69 -12.63 14.03
CA CYS A 22 -36.78 -11.52 14.30
C CYS A 22 -35.51 -12.18 14.85
N ALA A 23 -34.40 -12.06 14.15
CA ALA A 23 -33.12 -12.19 14.80
C ALA A 23 -33.18 -11.25 16.01
N GLU A 24 -33.10 -11.78 17.21
CA GLU A 24 -32.90 -11.01 18.42
C GLU A 24 -31.63 -10.17 18.14
N ALA A 25 -31.77 -8.87 18.04
CA ALA A 25 -30.66 -7.95 18.24
C ALA A 25 -30.14 -8.26 19.64
N ASP A 26 -28.90 -8.68 19.74
CA ASP A 26 -28.24 -9.03 21.00
C ASP A 26 -28.17 -7.74 21.83
N GLU A 27 -29.17 -7.55 22.71
CA GLU A 27 -29.27 -6.38 23.59
C GLU A 27 -28.08 -6.41 24.56
N GLY A 28 -26.93 -5.90 24.16
CA GLY A 28 -25.72 -5.83 24.98
C GLY A 28 -24.41 -6.08 24.23
N ALA A 29 -24.44 -6.42 22.95
CA ALA A 29 -23.21 -6.53 22.16
C ALA A 29 -22.58 -5.16 21.92
N VAL A 30 -21.25 -5.06 22.04
CA VAL A 30 -20.46 -3.89 21.60
C VAL A 30 -20.45 -3.87 20.09
N VAL A 31 -20.74 -2.72 19.48
CA VAL A 31 -20.67 -2.52 18.04
C VAL A 31 -19.43 -1.73 17.72
N LEU A 32 -18.51 -2.31 16.95
CA LEU A 32 -17.30 -1.64 16.47
C LEU A 32 -17.54 -1.11 15.06
N GLU A 33 -17.23 0.14 14.81
CA GLU A 33 -17.12 0.67 13.45
C GLU A 33 -15.72 0.40 12.90
N PHE A 34 -15.64 -0.32 11.76
CA PHE A 34 -14.40 -0.61 11.06
C PHE A 34 -14.41 -0.02 9.66
N TRP A 35 -13.52 0.95 9.39
CA TRP A 35 -13.33 1.50 8.06
C TRP A 35 -12.20 0.76 7.33
N ALA A 36 -12.56 0.07 6.24
CA ALA A 36 -11.61 -0.63 5.37
C ALA A 36 -11.75 -0.12 3.93
N MET A 37 -10.66 -0.12 3.18
CA MET A 37 -10.57 0.51 1.86
C MET A 37 -10.69 -0.53 0.75
N GLY A 38 -11.13 -0.07 -0.42
CA GLY A 38 -11.02 -0.82 -1.67
C GLY A 38 -11.57 -2.24 -1.64
N ALA A 39 -10.82 -3.15 -2.24
CA ALA A 39 -11.17 -4.57 -2.30
C ALA A 39 -11.11 -5.26 -0.93
N GLU A 40 -10.26 -4.78 -0.03
CA GLU A 40 -10.09 -5.30 1.32
C GLU A 40 -11.38 -5.11 2.13
N GLY A 41 -11.95 -3.89 2.09
CA GLY A 41 -13.24 -3.60 2.72
C GLY A 41 -14.42 -4.35 2.11
N GLU A 42 -14.36 -4.68 0.82
CA GLU A 42 -15.38 -5.49 0.15
C GLU A 42 -15.32 -6.97 0.53
N LYS A 43 -14.11 -7.49 0.76
CA LYS A 43 -13.85 -8.93 0.88
C LYS A 43 -13.60 -9.42 2.30
N VAL A 44 -13.42 -8.53 3.27
CA VAL A 44 -13.10 -8.90 4.66
C VAL A 44 -14.25 -9.56 5.42
N GLN A 45 -15.48 -9.44 4.94
CA GLN A 45 -16.69 -9.89 5.66
C GLN A 45 -16.63 -11.35 6.17
N PRO A 46 -16.12 -12.36 5.42
CA PRO A 46 -16.01 -13.72 5.94
C PRO A 46 -15.13 -13.82 7.20
N LEU A 47 -14.07 -13.01 7.29
CA LEU A 47 -13.21 -12.97 8.48
C LEU A 47 -13.92 -12.29 9.65
N ILE A 48 -14.71 -11.26 9.38
CA ILE A 48 -15.54 -10.59 10.38
C ILE A 48 -16.60 -11.54 10.94
N ASP A 49 -17.30 -12.29 10.09
CA ASP A 49 -18.28 -13.29 10.51
C ASP A 49 -17.64 -14.36 11.42
N ARG A 50 -16.43 -14.78 11.13
CA ARG A 50 -15.65 -15.69 11.96
C ARG A 50 -15.24 -15.04 13.28
N PHE A 51 -14.78 -13.79 13.27
CA PHE A 51 -14.45 -13.03 14.47
C PHE A 51 -15.67 -12.93 15.40
N GLU A 52 -16.83 -12.55 14.90
CA GLU A 52 -18.07 -12.43 15.66
C GLU A 52 -18.52 -13.77 16.24
N ALA A 53 -18.31 -14.88 15.53
CA ALA A 53 -18.60 -16.23 16.03
C ALA A 53 -17.67 -16.62 17.20
N GLU A 54 -16.41 -16.20 17.17
CA GLU A 54 -15.44 -16.40 18.27
C GLU A 54 -15.68 -15.42 19.44
N HIS A 55 -16.32 -14.26 19.20
CA HIS A 55 -16.56 -13.19 20.17
C HIS A 55 -18.03 -12.76 20.19
N PRO A 56 -18.96 -13.60 20.74
CA PRO A 56 -20.39 -13.37 20.58
C PRO A 56 -20.92 -12.07 21.22
N GLY A 57 -20.11 -11.38 22.05
CA GLY A 57 -20.44 -10.08 22.63
C GLY A 57 -19.98 -8.87 21.77
N ILE A 58 -19.42 -9.09 20.57
CA ILE A 58 -18.92 -8.03 19.70
C ILE A 58 -19.54 -8.17 18.31
N ARG A 59 -19.94 -7.04 17.73
CA ARG A 59 -20.37 -6.90 16.33
C ARG A 59 -19.43 -5.93 15.62
N VAL A 60 -19.18 -6.14 14.34
CA VAL A 60 -18.31 -5.26 13.56
C VAL A 60 -19.04 -4.76 12.31
N GLU A 61 -19.27 -3.47 12.26
CA GLU A 61 -19.85 -2.80 11.09
C GLU A 61 -18.72 -2.32 10.16
N VAL A 62 -18.48 -3.09 9.09
CA VAL A 62 -17.47 -2.73 8.09
C VAL A 62 -18.03 -1.65 7.16
N GLN A 63 -17.34 -0.52 7.07
CA GLN A 63 -17.63 0.54 6.13
C GLN A 63 -16.53 0.58 5.06
N GLN A 64 -16.84 0.14 3.86
CA GLN A 64 -15.94 0.25 2.72
C GLN A 64 -15.73 1.71 2.32
N GLN A 65 -14.47 2.12 2.14
CA GLN A 65 -14.07 3.45 1.74
C GLN A 65 -13.25 3.42 0.44
N PRO A 66 -13.41 4.41 -0.46
CA PRO A 66 -12.55 4.51 -1.64
C PRO A 66 -11.19 5.10 -1.26
N TRP A 67 -10.10 4.46 -1.71
CA TRP A 67 -8.73 4.91 -1.47
C TRP A 67 -8.48 6.36 -1.88
N THR A 68 -9.13 6.81 -2.95
CA THR A 68 -8.92 8.16 -3.53
C THR A 68 -9.41 9.32 -2.65
N SER A 69 -10.26 9.06 -1.66
CA SER A 69 -10.90 10.12 -0.85
C SER A 69 -10.85 9.86 0.66
N VAL A 70 -10.45 8.67 1.08
CA VAL A 70 -10.54 8.29 2.50
C VAL A 70 -9.57 9.07 3.40
N HIS A 71 -8.39 9.44 2.91
CA HIS A 71 -7.43 10.21 3.70
C HIS A 71 -8.04 11.55 4.16
N GLU A 72 -8.62 12.32 3.25
CA GLU A 72 -9.32 13.58 3.59
C GLU A 72 -10.55 13.33 4.48
N LYS A 73 -11.26 12.21 4.25
CA LYS A 73 -12.40 11.82 5.08
C LYS A 73 -11.98 11.53 6.51
N LEU A 74 -10.85 10.84 6.73
CA LEU A 74 -10.30 10.54 8.05
C LEU A 74 -9.92 11.82 8.80
N LEU A 75 -9.24 12.77 8.14
CA LEU A 75 -8.92 14.08 8.72
C LEU A 75 -10.18 14.85 9.11
N THR A 76 -11.21 14.81 8.26
CA THR A 76 -12.52 15.46 8.53
C THR A 76 -13.23 14.78 9.69
N ALA A 77 -13.25 13.46 9.73
CA ALA A 77 -13.85 12.68 10.82
C ALA A 77 -13.16 12.96 12.16
N PHE A 78 -11.83 13.03 12.17
CA PHE A 78 -11.06 13.41 13.35
C PHE A 78 -11.44 14.83 13.83
N ALA A 79 -11.46 15.82 12.94
CA ALA A 79 -11.85 17.17 13.29
C ALA A 79 -13.31 17.26 13.78
N GLY A 80 -14.18 16.40 13.25
CA GLY A 80 -15.61 16.30 13.60
C GLY A 80 -15.89 15.41 14.83
N ARG A 81 -14.88 14.74 15.38
CA ARG A 81 -15.03 13.74 16.47
C ARG A 81 -16.01 12.61 16.11
N SER A 82 -15.89 12.10 14.89
CA SER A 82 -16.71 11.03 14.32
C SER A 82 -15.84 9.96 13.62
N THR A 83 -14.70 9.66 14.24
CA THR A 83 -13.80 8.59 13.79
C THR A 83 -14.40 7.23 14.10
N PRO A 84 -14.12 6.19 13.30
CA PRO A 84 -14.46 4.81 13.66
C PRO A 84 -13.64 4.32 14.85
N ASP A 85 -13.93 3.13 15.35
CA ASP A 85 -13.12 2.48 16.37
C ASP A 85 -11.80 1.95 15.79
N VAL A 86 -11.89 1.24 14.67
CA VAL A 86 -10.76 0.66 13.94
C VAL A 86 -10.75 1.18 12.50
N SER A 87 -9.58 1.41 11.95
CA SER A 87 -9.45 1.71 10.53
C SER A 87 -8.21 1.06 9.92
N GLN A 88 -8.32 0.68 8.65
CA GLN A 88 -7.19 0.44 7.78
C GLN A 88 -6.53 1.77 7.44
N PHE A 89 -5.20 1.82 7.49
CA PHE A 89 -4.40 3.00 7.14
C PHE A 89 -3.31 2.61 6.15
N GLY A 90 -3.10 3.44 5.14
CA GLY A 90 -1.82 3.41 4.43
C GLY A 90 -0.69 3.75 5.41
N ASN A 91 0.42 3.03 5.35
CA ASN A 91 1.53 3.18 6.30
C ASN A 91 2.03 4.62 6.44
N THR A 92 1.98 5.40 5.36
CA THR A 92 2.44 6.80 5.32
C THR A 92 1.54 7.76 6.11
N TRP A 93 0.29 7.38 6.41
CA TRP A 93 -0.67 8.22 7.13
C TRP A 93 -0.54 8.13 8.65
N VAL A 94 0.11 7.07 9.14
CA VAL A 94 0.24 6.82 10.58
C VAL A 94 0.92 8.00 11.29
N ALA A 95 1.99 8.53 10.70
CA ALA A 95 2.73 9.64 11.30
C ALA A 95 1.92 10.95 11.38
N GLU A 96 1.10 11.23 10.37
CA GLU A 96 0.24 12.42 10.37
C GLU A 96 -0.84 12.33 11.46
N MET A 97 -1.54 11.20 11.52
CA MET A 97 -2.63 11.02 12.48
C MET A 97 -2.11 10.85 13.91
N GLN A 98 -0.92 10.26 14.09
CA GLN A 98 -0.23 10.23 15.39
C GLN A 98 0.11 11.66 15.86
N ALA A 99 0.67 12.49 14.99
CA ALA A 99 1.01 13.88 15.33
C ALA A 99 -0.21 14.75 15.66
N LEU A 100 -1.39 14.40 15.14
CA LEU A 100 -2.67 15.01 15.49
C LEU A 100 -3.22 14.51 16.85
N GLY A 101 -2.64 13.44 17.41
CA GLY A 101 -3.16 12.78 18.61
C GLY A 101 -4.44 11.97 18.35
N ALA A 102 -4.63 11.50 17.11
CA ALA A 102 -5.83 10.78 16.71
C ALA A 102 -5.78 9.29 17.03
N LEU A 103 -4.59 8.73 17.25
CA LEU A 103 -4.39 7.29 17.37
C LEU A 103 -4.11 6.87 18.81
N GLU A 104 -4.54 5.66 19.15
CA GLU A 104 -4.22 4.97 20.41
C GLU A 104 -2.80 4.40 20.35
N ASP A 105 -2.05 4.51 21.46
CA ASP A 105 -0.74 3.86 21.63
C ASP A 105 -0.94 2.34 21.81
N LEU A 106 -0.59 1.55 20.82
CA LEU A 106 -0.77 0.10 20.83
C LEU A 106 0.37 -0.64 21.55
N THR A 107 1.43 0.06 21.99
CA THR A 107 2.56 -0.55 22.68
C THR A 107 2.17 -1.36 23.92
N PRO A 108 1.27 -0.87 24.80
CA PRO A 108 0.84 -1.65 25.96
C PRO A 108 0.06 -2.93 25.60
N TYR A 109 -0.70 -2.88 24.52
CA TYR A 109 -1.50 -4.01 24.04
C TYR A 109 -0.61 -5.11 23.48
N VAL A 110 0.33 -4.78 22.59
CA VAL A 110 1.29 -5.74 22.00
C VAL A 110 2.12 -6.45 23.05
N ARG A 111 2.56 -5.72 24.11
CA ARG A 111 3.34 -6.34 25.19
C ARG A 111 2.61 -7.43 25.95
N GLN A 112 1.29 -7.47 25.87
CA GLN A 112 0.42 -8.44 26.55
C GLN A 112 -0.18 -9.45 25.58
N SER A 113 0.02 -9.24 24.27
CA SER A 113 -0.53 -10.09 23.22
C SER A 113 0.30 -11.35 23.03
N GLU A 114 -0.38 -12.48 22.85
CA GLU A 114 0.23 -13.72 22.36
C GLU A 114 0.09 -13.87 20.83
N ALA A 115 -0.81 -13.08 20.23
CA ALA A 115 -1.10 -13.13 18.80
C ALA A 115 -0.24 -12.20 17.97
N VAL A 116 0.17 -11.04 18.51
CA VAL A 116 0.99 -10.04 17.81
C VAL A 116 2.42 -10.07 18.37
N ASP A 117 3.33 -10.68 17.62
CA ASP A 117 4.75 -10.74 17.96
C ASP A 117 5.56 -9.96 16.90
N GLU A 118 6.20 -8.87 17.32
CA GLU A 118 7.06 -8.03 16.46
C GLU A 118 8.10 -8.85 15.69
N ALA A 119 8.68 -9.88 16.33
CA ALA A 119 9.76 -10.68 15.74
C ALA A 119 9.30 -11.50 14.51
N ASP A 120 8.00 -11.74 14.35
CA ASP A 120 7.41 -12.44 13.20
C ASP A 120 7.10 -11.52 12.01
N TYR A 121 7.10 -10.20 12.22
CA TYR A 121 6.86 -9.24 11.14
C TYR A 121 8.14 -8.91 10.39
N PHE A 122 8.03 -8.59 9.10
CA PHE A 122 9.15 -7.98 8.37
C PHE A 122 9.50 -6.64 9.03
N GLY A 123 10.75 -6.54 9.54
CA GLY A 123 11.16 -5.41 10.40
C GLY A 123 10.96 -4.03 9.76
N GLY A 124 11.23 -3.88 8.44
CA GLY A 124 10.99 -2.61 7.75
C GLY A 124 9.50 -2.25 7.63
N ILE A 125 8.61 -3.26 7.59
CA ILE A 125 7.15 -3.05 7.58
C ILE A 125 6.64 -2.69 8.99
N TRP A 126 7.10 -3.41 10.01
CA TRP A 126 6.79 -3.09 11.40
C TRP A 126 7.22 -1.66 11.76
N ASP A 127 8.44 -1.29 11.38
CA ASP A 127 9.01 0.03 11.67
C ASP A 127 8.19 1.20 11.10
N THR A 128 7.40 0.99 10.03
CA THR A 128 6.51 2.05 9.50
C THR A 128 5.50 2.55 10.52
N ASN A 129 5.16 1.74 11.51
CA ASN A 129 4.18 2.01 12.56
C ASN A 129 4.80 2.45 13.90
N VAL A 130 6.14 2.41 14.00
CA VAL A 130 6.85 2.79 15.22
C VAL A 130 7.31 4.25 15.10
N ILE A 131 6.76 5.12 15.94
CA ILE A 131 7.10 6.54 15.99
C ILE A 131 7.47 6.86 17.46
N ASP A 132 8.63 7.47 17.67
CA ASP A 132 9.17 7.81 18.99
C ASP A 132 9.19 6.63 19.97
N GLY A 133 9.51 5.43 19.44
CA GLY A 133 9.59 4.17 20.19
C GLY A 133 8.25 3.61 20.66
N ARG A 134 7.13 4.07 20.10
CA ARG A 134 5.78 3.59 20.38
C ARG A 134 5.13 3.07 19.10
N LEU A 135 4.27 2.08 19.24
CA LEU A 135 3.53 1.47 18.14
C LEU A 135 2.15 2.12 18.00
N TRP A 136 1.79 2.56 16.79
CA TRP A 136 0.55 3.27 16.48
C TRP A 136 -0.38 2.54 15.49
N GLY A 137 0.08 1.42 14.95
CA GLY A 137 -0.68 0.54 14.08
C GLY A 137 -0.05 -0.84 14.03
N VAL A 138 -0.83 -1.86 13.68
CA VAL A 138 -0.33 -3.22 13.44
C VAL A 138 -0.38 -3.49 11.94
N PRO A 139 0.73 -3.88 11.27
CA PRO A 139 0.70 -4.17 9.84
C PRO A 139 -0.33 -5.25 9.51
N TRP A 140 -1.18 -4.99 8.53
CA TRP A 140 -2.25 -5.90 8.10
C TRP A 140 -1.88 -6.64 6.81
N TYR A 141 -1.33 -5.93 5.83
CA TYR A 141 -0.74 -6.50 4.63
C TYR A 141 0.39 -5.63 4.10
N VAL A 142 1.19 -6.19 3.18
CA VAL A 142 2.32 -5.51 2.58
C VAL A 142 2.07 -5.13 1.13
N ASP A 143 2.63 -3.98 0.73
CA ASP A 143 2.54 -3.39 -0.58
C ASP A 143 3.92 -2.81 -0.97
N THR A 144 4.94 -3.68 -1.01
CA THR A 144 6.23 -3.27 -1.57
C THR A 144 6.20 -3.34 -3.10
N ARG A 145 7.10 -2.62 -3.76
CA ARG A 145 7.22 -2.62 -5.21
C ARG A 145 8.37 -3.50 -5.66
N ILE A 146 8.14 -4.30 -6.72
CA ILE A 146 9.16 -5.11 -7.39
C ILE A 146 9.00 -5.01 -8.91
N LEU A 147 9.88 -5.63 -9.64
CA LEU A 147 9.78 -5.78 -11.09
C LEU A 147 8.88 -6.95 -11.47
N PHE A 148 7.93 -6.70 -12.37
CA PHE A 148 7.25 -7.69 -13.17
C PHE A 148 7.86 -7.61 -14.58
N TYR A 149 8.21 -8.74 -15.21
CA TYR A 149 8.89 -8.70 -16.49
C TYR A 149 8.52 -9.88 -17.40
N ARG A 150 8.61 -9.68 -18.70
CA ARG A 150 8.42 -10.69 -19.74
C ARG A 150 9.69 -11.55 -19.85
N THR A 151 9.62 -12.75 -19.30
CA THR A 151 10.76 -13.69 -19.27
C THR A 151 11.20 -14.10 -20.66
N ASP A 152 10.29 -14.27 -21.61
CA ASP A 152 10.56 -14.59 -23.01
C ASP A 152 11.35 -13.48 -23.73
N LEU A 153 10.95 -12.21 -23.58
CA LEU A 153 11.66 -11.08 -24.19
C LEU A 153 13.06 -10.88 -23.60
N PHE A 154 13.21 -11.05 -22.29
CA PHE A 154 14.51 -11.01 -21.66
C PHE A 154 15.40 -12.17 -22.09
N ALA A 155 14.85 -13.39 -22.19
CA ALA A 155 15.56 -14.56 -22.70
C ALA A 155 15.99 -14.40 -24.16
N GLU A 156 15.13 -13.87 -25.05
CA GLU A 156 15.48 -13.54 -26.42
C GLU A 156 16.61 -12.50 -26.49
N ALA A 157 16.64 -11.55 -25.56
CA ALA A 157 17.71 -10.56 -25.41
C ALA A 157 19.00 -11.13 -24.77
N GLY A 158 19.00 -12.42 -24.37
CA GLY A 158 20.17 -13.11 -23.79
C GLY A 158 20.25 -13.06 -22.27
N TYR A 159 19.12 -12.79 -21.58
CA TYR A 159 19.04 -12.71 -20.12
C TYR A 159 18.06 -13.74 -19.56
N ASP A 160 18.56 -14.83 -18.98
CA ASP A 160 17.75 -15.87 -18.35
C ASP A 160 17.18 -15.44 -16.99
N ALA A 161 17.69 -14.35 -16.41
CA ALA A 161 17.22 -13.76 -15.16
C ALA A 161 17.39 -12.24 -15.18
N MET A 162 16.61 -11.56 -14.35
CA MET A 162 16.71 -10.11 -14.18
C MET A 162 18.07 -9.72 -13.60
N PRO A 163 18.78 -8.73 -14.16
CA PRO A 163 20.00 -8.17 -13.60
C PRO A 163 19.83 -7.62 -12.20
N THR A 164 20.90 -7.66 -11.41
CA THR A 164 20.85 -7.24 -10.00
C THR A 164 21.45 -5.84 -9.76
N THR A 165 22.05 -5.23 -10.77
CA THR A 165 22.63 -3.87 -10.67
C THR A 165 22.08 -2.93 -11.73
N TRP A 166 22.06 -1.64 -11.45
CA TRP A 166 21.58 -0.62 -12.42
C TRP A 166 22.36 -0.63 -13.74
N PRO A 167 23.72 -0.73 -13.75
CA PRO A 167 24.44 -0.79 -15.02
C PRO A 167 24.04 -2.00 -15.87
N GLU A 168 23.97 -3.18 -15.29
CA GLU A 168 23.56 -4.39 -16.00
C GLU A 168 22.08 -4.31 -16.43
N TRP A 169 21.24 -3.70 -15.62
CA TRP A 169 19.82 -3.51 -15.92
C TRP A 169 19.61 -2.59 -17.13
N ILE A 170 20.36 -1.47 -17.23
CA ILE A 170 20.34 -0.62 -18.44
C ILE A 170 20.79 -1.41 -19.68
N GLU A 171 21.87 -2.21 -19.57
CA GLU A 171 22.35 -3.03 -20.70
C GLU A 171 21.29 -4.06 -21.12
N ALA A 172 20.63 -4.71 -20.17
CA ALA A 172 19.53 -5.63 -20.45
C ALA A 172 18.34 -4.92 -21.10
N MET A 173 17.94 -3.75 -20.60
CA MET A 173 16.86 -2.97 -21.20
C MET A 173 17.17 -2.56 -22.65
N ARG A 174 18.40 -2.16 -22.95
CA ARG A 174 18.82 -1.85 -24.32
C ARG A 174 18.78 -3.08 -25.23
N ALA A 175 19.20 -4.24 -24.71
CA ALA A 175 19.13 -5.50 -25.47
C ALA A 175 17.67 -5.94 -25.69
N VAL A 176 16.80 -5.82 -24.69
CA VAL A 176 15.36 -6.09 -24.81
C VAL A 176 14.72 -5.17 -25.84
N GLN A 177 15.04 -3.86 -25.83
CA GLN A 177 14.52 -2.91 -26.82
C GLN A 177 14.89 -3.31 -28.26
N ALA A 178 16.06 -3.92 -28.44
CA ALA A 178 16.51 -4.35 -29.79
C ALA A 178 15.75 -5.56 -30.34
N VAL A 179 15.13 -6.39 -29.49
CA VAL A 179 14.33 -7.55 -29.89
C VAL A 179 12.81 -7.27 -29.85
N GLN A 180 12.39 -6.22 -29.13
CA GLN A 180 10.96 -5.85 -29.08
C GLN A 180 10.45 -5.38 -30.45
N LEU A 181 9.15 -5.47 -30.64
CA LEU A 181 8.46 -4.89 -31.79
C LEU A 181 8.64 -3.36 -31.84
N ASP A 182 8.53 -2.79 -33.03
CA ASP A 182 8.60 -1.34 -33.25
C ASP A 182 7.64 -0.60 -32.30
N GLY A 183 8.19 0.36 -31.55
CA GLY A 183 7.45 1.15 -30.54
C GLY A 183 7.29 0.48 -29.20
N GLY A 184 7.96 -0.64 -28.93
CA GLY A 184 8.06 -1.26 -27.60
C GLY A 184 9.01 -0.49 -26.68
N TYR A 185 8.79 -0.64 -25.36
CA TYR A 185 9.61 -0.07 -24.31
C TYR A 185 10.01 -1.17 -23.33
N PRO A 186 11.30 -1.29 -22.99
CA PRO A 186 11.78 -2.33 -22.05
C PRO A 186 11.22 -2.15 -20.63
N ILE A 187 10.83 -0.92 -20.25
CA ILE A 187 10.20 -0.69 -18.95
C ILE A 187 9.07 0.34 -19.05
N LEU A 188 8.00 0.09 -18.29
CA LEU A 188 6.98 1.07 -18.00
C LEU A 188 7.21 1.67 -16.61
N LEU A 189 7.33 2.99 -16.58
CA LEU A 189 7.37 3.81 -15.35
C LEU A 189 6.41 4.98 -15.57
N PRO A 190 5.14 4.91 -15.14
CA PRO A 190 4.20 6.01 -15.34
C PRO A 190 4.70 7.29 -14.66
N VAL A 191 4.80 8.39 -15.41
CA VAL A 191 5.37 9.65 -14.90
C VAL A 191 4.52 10.31 -13.81
N ASN A 192 3.26 9.90 -13.65
CA ASN A 192 2.35 10.37 -12.63
C ASN A 192 2.39 9.55 -11.33
N GLU A 193 3.35 8.63 -11.18
CA GLU A 193 3.62 7.89 -9.96
C GLU A 193 4.85 8.46 -9.24
N PHE A 194 4.82 8.52 -7.91
CA PHE A 194 5.97 9.00 -7.13
C PHE A 194 6.91 7.87 -6.71
N GLU A 195 6.43 6.62 -6.74
CA GLU A 195 7.17 5.46 -6.26
C GLU A 195 8.46 5.19 -7.06
N PRO A 196 8.49 5.21 -8.40
CA PRO A 196 9.73 4.91 -9.12
C PRO A 196 10.90 5.84 -8.75
N PRO A 197 10.79 7.19 -8.80
CA PRO A 197 11.90 8.06 -8.39
C PRO A 197 12.19 8.00 -6.90
N LEU A 198 11.17 7.73 -6.05
CA LEU A 198 11.34 7.54 -4.61
C LEU A 198 12.15 6.28 -4.32
N ILE A 199 11.77 5.13 -4.89
CA ILE A 199 12.44 3.84 -4.69
C ILE A 199 13.90 3.93 -5.13
N LEU A 200 14.18 4.48 -6.30
CA LEU A 200 15.54 4.67 -6.76
C LEU A 200 16.32 5.60 -5.82
N GLY A 201 15.72 6.68 -5.35
CA GLY A 201 16.31 7.58 -4.36
C GLY A 201 16.65 6.89 -3.04
N LEU A 202 15.77 6.04 -2.54
CA LEU A 202 16.01 5.26 -1.31
C LEU A 202 17.22 4.32 -1.42
N ASN A 203 17.64 3.96 -2.64
CA ASN A 203 18.82 3.12 -2.85
C ASN A 203 20.15 3.87 -2.67
N THR A 204 20.14 5.18 -2.75
CA THR A 204 21.37 5.99 -2.74
C THR A 204 21.43 7.00 -1.59
N ALA A 205 20.28 7.49 -1.11
CA ALA A 205 20.23 8.63 -0.19
C ALA A 205 19.21 8.45 0.94
N GLU A 206 19.43 9.19 2.03
CA GLU A 206 18.37 9.59 2.94
C GLU A 206 17.60 10.75 2.31
N LEU A 207 16.26 10.72 2.39
CA LEU A 207 15.41 11.74 1.76
C LEU A 207 15.41 13.07 2.52
N LEU A 208 15.69 13.03 3.82
CA LEU A 208 15.76 14.20 4.70
C LEU A 208 17.09 14.26 5.40
N ARG A 209 17.56 15.47 5.72
CA ARG A 209 18.79 15.73 6.49
C ARG A 209 18.50 16.47 7.80
N ASP A 210 19.49 16.58 8.63
CA ASP A 210 19.48 17.32 9.91
C ASP A 210 18.29 16.90 10.84
N GLY A 211 18.10 15.56 10.99
CA GLY A 211 17.03 15.04 11.84
C GLY A 211 15.62 15.30 11.28
N GLY A 212 15.45 15.31 9.97
CA GLY A 212 14.15 15.53 9.32
C GLY A 212 13.74 17.00 9.22
N ARG A 213 14.71 17.92 9.33
CA ARG A 213 14.48 19.38 9.28
C ARG A 213 14.47 19.93 7.87
N TYR A 214 15.19 19.30 6.95
CA TYR A 214 15.39 19.76 5.59
C TYR A 214 15.30 18.62 4.60
N GLY A 215 14.95 18.93 3.35
CA GLY A 215 15.07 18.03 2.22
C GLY A 215 16.55 17.67 1.95
N ASN A 216 16.78 16.52 1.32
CA ASN A 216 18.12 16.08 0.90
C ASN A 216 18.13 15.69 -0.59
N PHE A 217 17.25 16.32 -1.38
CA PHE A 217 17.03 15.98 -2.78
C PHE A 217 18.07 16.60 -3.72
N ALA A 218 18.75 17.66 -3.28
CA ALA A 218 19.87 18.25 -4.03
C ALA A 218 21.23 17.58 -3.71
N SER A 219 21.26 16.53 -2.86
CA SER A 219 22.49 15.79 -2.55
C SER A 219 23.04 15.07 -3.81
N PRO A 220 24.37 14.87 -3.89
CA PRO A 220 24.97 14.09 -4.98
C PRO A 220 24.40 12.68 -5.09
N GLU A 221 24.11 12.05 -3.95
CA GLU A 221 23.59 10.68 -3.84
C GLU A 221 22.16 10.59 -4.41
N PHE A 222 21.26 11.49 -4.03
CA PHE A 222 19.91 11.51 -4.60
C PHE A 222 19.93 11.89 -6.08
N ARG A 223 20.82 12.82 -6.46
CA ARG A 223 21.02 13.22 -7.86
C ARG A 223 21.43 12.05 -8.76
N GLU A 224 22.26 11.12 -8.27
CA GLU A 224 22.64 9.91 -9.00
C GLU A 224 21.41 9.07 -9.34
N ALA A 225 20.57 8.77 -8.36
CA ALA A 225 19.33 8.02 -8.54
C ALA A 225 18.32 8.73 -9.45
N PHE A 226 18.16 10.03 -9.27
CA PHE A 226 17.25 10.83 -10.09
C PHE A 226 17.75 10.96 -11.54
N ALA A 227 19.07 11.03 -11.73
CA ALA A 227 19.67 11.00 -13.07
C ALA A 227 19.47 9.65 -13.77
N PHE A 228 19.57 8.54 -13.01
CA PHE A 228 19.22 7.21 -13.51
C PHE A 228 17.75 7.15 -13.95
N TYR A 229 16.82 7.57 -13.09
CA TYR A 229 15.38 7.64 -13.41
C TYR A 229 15.09 8.44 -14.68
N VAL A 230 15.55 9.68 -14.75
CA VAL A 230 15.35 10.56 -15.92
C VAL A 230 16.05 10.01 -17.17
N GLY A 231 17.20 9.34 -16.98
CA GLY A 231 17.97 8.70 -18.04
C GLY A 231 17.17 7.66 -18.81
N LEU A 232 16.34 6.87 -18.13
CA LEU A 232 15.49 5.84 -18.77
C LEU A 232 14.53 6.46 -19.81
N TYR A 233 13.98 7.63 -19.54
CA TYR A 233 13.12 8.33 -20.51
C TYR A 233 13.92 8.99 -21.64
N ARG A 234 15.05 9.62 -21.30
CA ARG A 234 15.91 10.29 -22.29
C ARG A 234 16.54 9.34 -23.30
N GLU A 235 16.84 8.11 -22.86
CA GLU A 235 17.34 7.05 -23.72
C GLU A 235 16.22 6.33 -24.50
N GLY A 236 14.95 6.66 -24.25
CA GLY A 236 13.80 6.01 -24.87
C GLY A 236 13.55 4.58 -24.35
N LEU A 237 14.09 4.22 -23.18
CA LEU A 237 13.85 2.93 -22.53
C LEU A 237 12.49 2.90 -21.82
N ALA A 238 11.98 4.05 -21.37
CA ALA A 238 10.66 4.22 -20.80
C ALA A 238 9.88 5.32 -21.55
N PRO A 239 8.55 5.17 -21.76
CA PRO A 239 7.72 6.22 -22.33
C PRO A 239 7.42 7.29 -21.28
N ALA A 240 7.53 8.58 -21.65
CA ALA A 240 7.12 9.68 -20.77
C ALA A 240 5.59 9.87 -20.78
N THR A 241 4.85 8.82 -20.37
CA THR A 241 3.39 8.76 -20.36
C THR A 241 2.87 8.53 -18.94
N SER A 242 1.68 9.02 -18.64
CA SER A 242 0.99 8.72 -17.38
C SER A 242 0.23 7.39 -17.46
N GLY A 243 -0.03 6.76 -16.32
CA GLY A 243 -0.85 5.55 -16.26
C GLY A 243 -2.26 5.73 -16.84
N THR A 244 -2.81 6.96 -16.75
CA THR A 244 -4.13 7.29 -17.30
C THR A 244 -4.14 7.43 -18.82
N GLU A 245 -2.98 7.61 -19.45
CA GLU A 245 -2.84 7.67 -20.92
C GLU A 245 -2.73 6.25 -21.51
N ILE A 246 -2.58 5.21 -20.70
CA ILE A 246 -2.52 3.80 -21.11
C ILE A 246 -3.92 3.20 -20.99
N SER A 247 -4.56 2.92 -22.10
CA SER A 247 -5.95 2.46 -22.13
C SER A 247 -6.15 1.04 -21.56
N ASN A 248 -5.15 0.16 -21.72
CA ASN A 248 -5.17 -1.21 -21.19
C ASN A 248 -3.75 -1.72 -20.97
N LEU A 249 -3.23 -1.48 -19.77
CA LEU A 249 -1.89 -1.87 -19.35
C LEU A 249 -1.59 -3.35 -19.61
N TYR A 250 -2.50 -4.24 -19.19
CA TYR A 250 -2.29 -5.69 -19.26
C TYR A 250 -2.22 -6.19 -20.71
N GLN A 251 -3.06 -5.66 -21.58
CA GLN A 251 -3.03 -6.00 -23.00
C GLN A 251 -1.76 -5.48 -23.68
N GLU A 252 -1.32 -4.27 -23.34
CA GLU A 252 -0.07 -3.71 -23.88
C GLU A 252 1.15 -4.49 -23.39
N PHE A 253 1.15 -4.95 -22.13
CA PHE A 253 2.17 -5.83 -21.59
C PHE A 253 2.14 -7.22 -22.25
N ASP A 254 0.96 -7.83 -22.40
CA ASP A 254 0.78 -9.13 -23.06
C ASP A 254 1.31 -9.12 -24.50
N ARG A 255 1.12 -8.01 -25.22
CA ARG A 255 1.64 -7.83 -26.60
C ARG A 255 3.13 -7.46 -26.65
N GLY A 256 3.81 -7.34 -25.52
CA GLY A 256 5.22 -6.99 -25.45
C GLY A 256 5.54 -5.51 -25.73
N ARG A 257 4.52 -4.61 -25.67
CA ARG A 257 4.79 -3.17 -25.74
C ARG A 257 5.59 -2.69 -24.54
N PHE A 258 5.36 -3.26 -23.36
CA PHE A 258 6.16 -3.08 -22.18
C PHE A 258 6.74 -4.42 -21.77
N ALA A 259 8.07 -4.51 -21.65
CA ALA A 259 8.74 -5.74 -21.26
C ALA A 259 8.91 -5.88 -19.75
N SER A 260 8.85 -4.78 -19.01
CA SER A 260 8.85 -4.80 -17.54
C SER A 260 8.06 -3.62 -16.96
N TYR A 261 7.67 -3.77 -15.67
CA TYR A 261 6.90 -2.77 -14.93
C TYR A 261 7.21 -2.88 -13.43
N ILE A 262 7.45 -1.75 -12.76
CA ILE A 262 7.58 -1.71 -11.30
C ILE A 262 6.20 -1.55 -10.71
N THR A 263 5.76 -2.55 -9.93
CA THR A 263 4.41 -2.54 -9.36
C THR A 263 4.31 -3.40 -8.10
N GLY A 264 3.12 -3.49 -7.51
CA GLY A 264 2.83 -4.19 -6.26
C GLY A 264 2.15 -5.56 -6.43
N PRO A 265 1.92 -6.26 -5.30
CA PRO A 265 1.47 -7.65 -5.28
C PRO A 265 0.08 -7.90 -5.89
N TRP A 266 -0.83 -6.91 -5.85
CA TRP A 266 -2.16 -7.01 -6.47
C TRP A 266 -2.10 -7.35 -7.96
N ASN A 267 -0.98 -7.06 -8.61
CA ASN A 267 -0.80 -7.36 -10.03
C ASN A 267 -0.51 -8.84 -10.31
N ILE A 268 -0.14 -9.67 -9.33
CA ILE A 268 0.03 -11.11 -9.55
C ILE A 268 -1.26 -11.70 -10.12
N GLY A 269 -2.38 -11.53 -9.43
CA GLY A 269 -3.67 -12.03 -9.87
C GLY A 269 -4.18 -11.38 -11.15
N GLU A 270 -3.89 -10.09 -11.36
CA GLU A 270 -4.26 -9.39 -12.61
C GLU A 270 -3.49 -9.95 -13.82
N PHE A 271 -2.18 -10.16 -13.69
CA PHE A 271 -1.35 -10.74 -14.75
C PHE A 271 -1.76 -12.18 -15.04
N GLN A 272 -1.99 -13.02 -14.02
CA GLN A 272 -2.47 -14.39 -14.20
C GLN A 272 -3.80 -14.47 -14.94
N ARG A 273 -4.71 -13.51 -14.74
CA ARG A 273 -6.03 -13.49 -15.40
C ARG A 273 -6.04 -12.83 -16.76
N ARG A 274 -5.17 -11.85 -17.00
CA ARG A 274 -5.29 -10.94 -18.16
C ARG A 274 -4.23 -11.13 -19.23
N LEU A 275 -3.08 -11.74 -18.90
CA LEU A 275 -2.09 -12.12 -19.89
C LEU A 275 -2.52 -13.46 -20.51
N THR A 276 -3.27 -13.40 -21.61
CA THR A 276 -3.88 -14.58 -22.21
C THR A 276 -3.01 -15.22 -23.29
N GLU A 277 -2.18 -14.43 -23.98
CA GLU A 277 -1.28 -14.91 -25.03
C GLU A 277 0.05 -15.41 -24.45
N HIS A 278 0.51 -14.81 -23.34
CA HIS A 278 1.81 -15.10 -22.69
C HIS A 278 1.64 -15.44 -21.21
N GLN A 279 0.69 -16.31 -20.89
CA GLN A 279 0.29 -16.63 -19.51
C GLN A 279 1.44 -17.21 -18.65
N GLY A 280 2.45 -17.84 -19.24
CA GLY A 280 3.60 -18.40 -18.54
C GLY A 280 4.91 -17.66 -18.81
N ASP A 281 4.89 -16.63 -19.64
CA ASP A 281 6.07 -15.94 -20.15
C ASP A 281 6.39 -14.66 -19.38
N TRP A 282 6.05 -14.60 -18.10
CA TRP A 282 6.37 -13.50 -17.23
C TRP A 282 6.82 -14.00 -15.85
N GLY A 283 7.51 -13.14 -15.14
CA GLY A 283 8.01 -13.41 -13.80
C GLY A 283 8.16 -12.13 -13.00
N THR A 284 8.61 -12.31 -11.75
CA THR A 284 8.87 -11.22 -10.82
C THR A 284 10.35 -11.25 -10.41
N ALA A 285 10.90 -10.08 -10.09
CA ALA A 285 12.25 -9.94 -9.58
C ALA A 285 12.36 -8.78 -8.60
N PRO A 286 13.25 -8.85 -7.59
CA PRO A 286 13.56 -7.71 -6.74
C PRO A 286 14.10 -6.52 -7.53
N ILE A 287 13.98 -5.32 -6.97
CA ILE A 287 14.56 -4.09 -7.54
C ILE A 287 16.10 -4.24 -7.60
N PRO A 288 16.74 -3.97 -8.74
CA PRO A 288 18.20 -3.93 -8.84
C PRO A 288 18.82 -2.83 -8.00
N GLY A 289 19.98 -3.09 -7.41
CA GLY A 289 20.73 -2.10 -6.64
C GLY A 289 21.63 -1.21 -7.49
N PRO A 290 22.17 -0.13 -6.93
CA PRO A 290 22.99 0.81 -7.69
C PRO A 290 24.31 0.19 -8.17
N THR A 291 24.91 -0.71 -7.40
CA THR A 291 26.22 -1.32 -7.70
C THR A 291 26.28 -2.77 -7.24
N ALA A 292 27.28 -3.50 -7.76
CA ALA A 292 27.55 -4.87 -7.31
C ALA A 292 27.81 -4.94 -5.80
N GLY A 293 27.17 -5.90 -5.13
CA GLY A 293 27.27 -6.08 -3.67
C GLY A 293 26.37 -5.14 -2.86
N THR A 294 25.63 -4.24 -3.51
CA THR A 294 24.61 -3.40 -2.87
C THR A 294 23.23 -3.83 -3.36
N PRO A 295 22.55 -4.75 -2.65
CA PRO A 295 21.22 -5.21 -3.07
C PRO A 295 20.22 -4.06 -3.14
N GLY A 296 19.36 -4.08 -4.14
CA GLY A 296 18.34 -3.06 -4.30
C GLY A 296 17.33 -3.08 -3.17
N VAL A 297 16.97 -1.90 -2.69
CA VAL A 297 15.90 -1.69 -1.71
C VAL A 297 14.63 -1.20 -2.39
N SER A 298 13.49 -1.47 -1.78
CA SER A 298 12.21 -0.93 -2.19
C SER A 298 11.53 -0.21 -1.03
N VAL A 299 10.38 0.40 -1.28
CA VAL A 299 9.61 1.07 -0.24
C VAL A 299 8.93 0.05 0.68
N ALA A 300 8.95 0.32 1.98
CA ALA A 300 8.15 -0.39 2.97
C ALA A 300 6.70 0.14 2.89
N GLY A 301 5.93 -0.39 1.96
CA GLY A 301 4.53 -0.06 1.76
C GLY A 301 3.59 -1.09 2.35
N GLY A 302 2.32 -0.76 2.40
CA GLY A 302 1.24 -1.61 2.88
C GLY A 302 0.20 -0.84 3.66
N ALA A 303 -0.66 -1.58 4.34
CA ALA A 303 -1.62 -1.00 5.24
C ALA A 303 -1.52 -1.60 6.64
N SER A 304 -1.93 -0.80 7.60
CA SER A 304 -1.95 -1.16 9.02
C SER A 304 -3.34 -0.99 9.59
N LEU A 305 -3.66 -1.76 10.61
CA LEU A 305 -4.84 -1.57 11.45
C LEU A 305 -4.48 -0.61 12.58
N VAL A 306 -5.26 0.44 12.71
CA VAL A 306 -5.12 1.43 13.79
C VAL A 306 -6.39 1.48 14.63
N ILE A 307 -6.24 1.85 15.90
CA ILE A 307 -7.35 2.16 16.80
C ILE A 307 -7.35 3.65 17.04
N PHE A 308 -8.51 4.29 16.96
CA PHE A 308 -8.60 5.71 17.26
C PHE A 308 -8.61 5.95 18.78
N GLU A 309 -7.90 7.01 19.20
CA GLU A 309 -7.85 7.41 20.61
C GLU A 309 -9.23 7.72 21.18
N ALA A 310 -10.12 8.26 20.35
CA ALA A 310 -11.50 8.61 20.73
C ALA A 310 -12.44 7.40 20.85
N SER A 311 -12.02 6.18 20.48
CA SER A 311 -12.85 4.96 20.65
C SER A 311 -13.17 4.71 22.12
N GLU A 312 -14.44 4.43 22.40
CA GLU A 312 -14.90 4.01 23.72
C GLU A 312 -14.76 2.47 23.92
N HIS A 313 -14.41 1.73 22.85
CA HIS A 313 -14.35 0.27 22.77
C HIS A 313 -12.96 -0.26 22.46
N LYS A 314 -11.91 0.38 23.00
CA LYS A 314 -10.50 0.08 22.69
C LYS A 314 -10.10 -1.37 22.96
N ALA A 315 -10.66 -1.98 24.00
CA ALA A 315 -10.35 -3.37 24.34
C ALA A 315 -10.94 -4.35 23.31
N GLU A 316 -12.16 -4.12 22.85
CA GLU A 316 -12.83 -4.91 21.82
C GLU A 316 -12.20 -4.64 20.44
N ALA A 317 -11.85 -3.39 20.15
CA ALA A 317 -11.11 -3.01 18.95
C ALA A 317 -9.75 -3.73 18.87
N TRP A 318 -9.04 -3.84 19.99
CA TRP A 318 -7.81 -4.61 20.07
C TRP A 318 -8.02 -6.10 19.78
N GLN A 319 -9.09 -6.71 20.29
CA GLN A 319 -9.43 -8.13 19.99
C GLN A 319 -9.61 -8.34 18.47
N LEU A 320 -10.24 -7.38 17.78
CA LEU A 320 -10.37 -7.43 16.32
C LEU A 320 -9.00 -7.32 15.63
N VAL A 321 -8.15 -6.41 16.08
CA VAL A 321 -6.77 -6.25 15.54
C VAL A 321 -5.95 -7.52 15.77
N GLU A 322 -6.00 -8.11 16.96
CA GLU A 322 -5.34 -9.39 17.28
C GLU A 322 -5.83 -10.53 16.38
N PHE A 323 -7.14 -10.64 16.21
CA PHE A 323 -7.74 -11.68 15.36
C PHE A 323 -7.26 -11.54 13.91
N LEU A 324 -7.35 -10.34 13.32
CA LEU A 324 -6.93 -10.07 11.95
C LEU A 324 -5.40 -10.18 11.76
N SER A 325 -4.64 -10.18 12.85
CA SER A 325 -3.19 -10.34 12.86
C SER A 325 -2.72 -11.80 12.97
N ARG A 326 -3.61 -12.75 13.25
CA ARG A 326 -3.24 -14.18 13.33
C ARG A 326 -2.70 -14.68 11.98
N PRO A 327 -1.63 -15.48 11.94
CA PRO A 327 -1.07 -15.98 10.68
C PRO A 327 -2.09 -16.69 9.79
N GLU A 328 -2.94 -17.54 10.36
CA GLU A 328 -3.97 -18.26 9.62
C GLU A 328 -5.06 -17.35 9.08
N VAL A 329 -5.35 -16.23 9.75
CA VAL A 329 -6.32 -15.23 9.27
C VAL A 329 -5.70 -14.39 8.15
N GLN A 330 -4.42 -14.08 8.25
CA GLN A 330 -3.69 -13.37 7.17
C GLN A 330 -3.54 -14.24 5.91
N ILE A 331 -3.39 -15.57 6.06
CA ILE A 331 -3.39 -16.51 4.92
C ILE A 331 -4.76 -16.49 4.24
N GLU A 332 -5.84 -16.62 5.00
CA GLU A 332 -7.21 -16.54 4.46
C GLU A 332 -7.48 -15.17 3.81
N PHE A 333 -7.00 -14.08 4.41
CA PHE A 333 -7.10 -12.74 3.85
C PHE A 333 -6.36 -12.63 2.49
N ASN A 334 -5.17 -13.21 2.38
CA ASN A 334 -4.45 -13.29 1.11
C ASN A 334 -5.23 -14.09 0.05
N GLU A 335 -5.85 -15.20 0.41
CA GLU A 335 -6.70 -15.99 -0.51
C GLU A 335 -7.91 -15.17 -1.01
N LEU A 336 -8.49 -14.33 -0.16
CA LEU A 336 -9.62 -13.48 -0.49
C LEU A 336 -9.24 -12.29 -1.37
N THR A 337 -8.14 -11.60 -1.04
CA THR A 337 -7.79 -10.29 -1.61
C THR A 337 -6.65 -10.35 -2.62
N GLY A 338 -5.70 -11.26 -2.43
CA GLY A 338 -4.41 -11.30 -3.13
C GLY A 338 -3.32 -10.45 -2.44
N ASP A 339 -3.65 -9.78 -1.33
CA ASP A 339 -2.68 -8.99 -0.57
C ASP A 339 -1.73 -9.90 0.21
N LEU A 340 -0.45 -9.54 0.22
CA LEU A 340 0.58 -10.38 0.84
C LEU A 340 0.68 -10.13 2.35
N PRO A 341 0.84 -11.18 3.17
CA PRO A 341 0.90 -11.03 4.62
C PRO A 341 2.18 -10.32 5.08
N PRO A 342 2.13 -9.54 6.18
CA PRO A 342 3.28 -8.85 6.74
C PRO A 342 4.12 -9.74 7.69
N ARG A 343 3.69 -10.99 7.97
CA ARG A 343 4.31 -11.92 8.91
C ARG A 343 4.99 -13.07 8.20
N ALA A 344 6.23 -13.39 8.62
CA ALA A 344 7.01 -14.49 8.05
C ALA A 344 6.33 -15.85 8.22
N SER A 345 5.71 -16.13 9.38
CA SER A 345 5.00 -17.37 9.64
C SER A 345 3.82 -17.61 8.70
N ALA A 346 3.12 -16.54 8.26
CA ALA A 346 2.04 -16.65 7.28
C ALA A 346 2.58 -17.04 5.88
N TRP A 347 3.76 -16.55 5.49
CA TRP A 347 4.42 -16.96 4.25
C TRP A 347 4.83 -18.45 4.26
N GLU A 348 5.38 -18.91 5.38
CA GLU A 348 5.75 -20.32 5.55
C GLU A 348 4.51 -21.22 5.53
N GLY A 349 3.45 -20.82 6.24
CA GLY A 349 2.20 -21.58 6.35
C GLY A 349 1.40 -21.70 5.05
N SER A 350 1.44 -20.66 4.21
CA SER A 350 0.70 -20.61 2.93
C SER A 350 1.45 -21.20 1.75
N GLY A 351 2.79 -21.36 1.86
CA GLY A 351 3.65 -21.74 0.71
C GLY A 351 3.96 -20.57 -0.23
N LEU A 352 3.55 -19.34 0.07
CA LEU A 352 3.83 -18.13 -0.74
C LEU A 352 5.32 -17.91 -0.99
N ALA A 353 6.18 -18.26 -0.03
CA ALA A 353 7.64 -18.15 -0.18
C ALA A 353 8.21 -19.05 -1.30
N ALA A 354 7.49 -20.11 -1.68
CA ALA A 354 7.84 -21.00 -2.77
C ALA A 354 7.09 -20.71 -4.07
N ASP A 355 6.08 -19.82 -4.03
CA ASP A 355 5.32 -19.42 -5.21
C ASP A 355 6.24 -18.63 -6.18
N PRO A 356 6.30 -18.98 -7.46
CA PRO A 356 7.23 -18.38 -8.42
C PRO A 356 7.02 -16.88 -8.63
N TYR A 357 5.81 -16.37 -8.38
CA TYR A 357 5.48 -14.96 -8.55
C TYR A 357 5.57 -14.16 -7.24
N ALA A 358 5.25 -14.78 -6.10
CA ALA A 358 5.31 -14.13 -4.79
C ALA A 358 6.72 -14.13 -4.17
N ARG A 359 7.57 -15.10 -4.52
CA ARG A 359 8.92 -15.27 -3.95
C ARG A 359 9.79 -14.00 -4.01
N ALA A 360 9.75 -13.26 -5.12
CA ALA A 360 10.54 -12.05 -5.26
C ALA A 360 10.09 -10.95 -4.27
N PHE A 361 8.80 -10.92 -3.91
CA PHE A 361 8.29 -10.06 -2.83
C PHE A 361 8.87 -10.47 -1.48
N TYR A 362 8.90 -11.78 -1.18
CA TYR A 362 9.51 -12.28 0.07
C TYR A 362 10.98 -11.85 0.20
N GLU A 363 11.75 -12.00 -0.88
CA GLU A 363 13.15 -11.57 -0.94
C GLU A 363 13.29 -10.05 -0.79
N GLN A 364 12.39 -9.27 -1.41
CA GLN A 364 12.41 -7.81 -1.33
C GLN A 364 12.00 -7.30 0.04
N LEU A 365 11.05 -7.94 0.73
CA LEU A 365 10.59 -7.55 2.07
C LEU A 365 11.69 -7.57 3.13
N GLY A 366 12.71 -8.41 2.94
CA GLY A 366 13.94 -8.35 3.75
C GLY A 366 14.81 -7.12 3.49
N ARG A 367 14.48 -6.29 2.48
CA ARG A 367 15.26 -5.15 2.01
C ARG A 367 14.37 -3.96 1.64
N VAL A 368 13.41 -3.66 2.49
CA VAL A 368 12.55 -2.47 2.35
C VAL A 368 13.01 -1.36 3.30
N ARG A 369 12.77 -0.12 2.89
CA ARG A 369 13.01 1.07 3.72
C ARG A 369 11.73 1.86 3.86
N PRO A 370 11.37 2.31 5.06
CA PRO A 370 10.26 3.22 5.25
C PRO A 370 10.56 4.58 4.61
N THR A 371 9.53 5.26 4.19
CA THR A 371 9.60 6.70 3.91
C THR A 371 9.75 7.47 5.21
N PRO A 372 10.14 8.75 5.20
CA PRO A 372 10.20 9.55 6.42
C PRO A 372 8.88 9.48 7.21
N LYS A 373 8.96 9.08 8.47
CA LYS A 373 7.80 8.96 9.39
C LYS A 373 7.43 10.33 9.96
N ILE A 374 6.94 11.20 9.10
CA ILE A 374 6.59 12.59 9.45
C ILE A 374 5.24 12.98 8.83
N PRO A 375 4.50 13.92 9.44
CA PRO A 375 3.18 14.35 8.95
C PRO A 375 3.18 14.90 7.53
N GLU A 376 4.32 15.41 7.07
CA GLU A 376 4.45 16.05 5.77
C GLU A 376 4.73 15.06 4.61
N GLN A 377 4.85 13.76 4.90
CA GLN A 377 5.32 12.74 3.94
C GLN A 377 4.48 12.70 2.65
N GLU A 378 3.15 12.75 2.74
CA GLU A 378 2.28 12.72 1.56
C GLU A 378 2.53 13.93 0.64
N ARG A 379 2.74 15.10 1.23
CA ARG A 379 3.06 16.32 0.46
C ARG A 379 4.42 16.22 -0.21
N ILE A 380 5.41 15.62 0.46
CA ILE A 380 6.74 15.39 -0.08
C ILE A 380 6.65 14.41 -1.26
N ALA A 381 5.91 13.31 -1.13
CA ALA A 381 5.69 12.34 -2.20
C ALA A 381 5.06 12.98 -3.45
N GLN A 382 4.03 13.82 -3.27
CA GLN A 382 3.42 14.56 -4.37
C GLN A 382 4.41 15.56 -5.03
N THR A 383 5.32 16.13 -4.25
CA THR A 383 6.34 17.05 -4.76
C THR A 383 7.39 16.28 -5.58
N ILE A 384 7.83 15.10 -5.11
CA ILE A 384 8.71 14.19 -5.86
C ILE A 384 8.07 13.83 -7.20
N ARG A 385 6.79 13.46 -7.22
CA ARG A 385 6.05 13.17 -8.44
C ARG A 385 6.07 14.35 -9.42
N THR A 386 5.75 15.55 -8.93
CA THR A 386 5.65 16.75 -9.78
C THR A 386 6.95 17.06 -10.49
N TYR A 387 8.07 17.04 -9.78
CA TYR A 387 9.39 17.34 -10.36
C TYR A 387 9.96 16.14 -11.13
N GLY A 388 9.63 14.90 -10.72
CA GLY A 388 9.94 13.69 -11.47
C GLY A 388 9.28 13.71 -12.85
N GLU A 389 7.99 14.02 -12.95
CA GLU A 389 7.27 14.15 -14.20
C GLU A 389 7.85 15.27 -15.08
N ALA A 390 8.08 16.44 -14.52
CA ALA A 390 8.62 17.56 -15.28
C ALA A 390 10.01 17.25 -15.90
N ALA A 391 10.87 16.57 -15.15
CA ALA A 391 12.19 16.16 -15.64
C ALA A 391 12.11 15.01 -16.66
N ALA A 392 11.24 14.01 -16.44
CA ALA A 392 11.01 12.89 -17.34
C ALA A 392 10.46 13.36 -18.71
N ARG A 393 9.55 14.35 -18.70
CA ARG A 393 9.01 14.97 -19.91
C ARG A 393 9.96 15.99 -20.55
N GLY A 394 11.15 16.24 -19.97
CA GLY A 394 12.13 17.20 -20.50
C GLY A 394 11.73 18.67 -20.34
N GLN A 395 10.76 18.96 -19.49
CA GLN A 395 10.30 20.33 -19.18
C GLN A 395 11.27 21.06 -18.25
N MET A 396 12.05 20.30 -17.48
CA MET A 396 13.11 20.80 -16.60
C MET A 396 14.38 19.98 -16.79
N THR A 397 15.53 20.59 -16.56
CA THR A 397 16.77 19.84 -16.38
C THR A 397 16.76 19.12 -15.03
N ILE A 398 17.64 18.12 -14.87
CA ILE A 398 17.80 17.42 -13.59
C ILE A 398 18.13 18.40 -12.48
N ASP A 399 19.07 19.32 -12.71
CA ASP A 399 19.52 20.26 -11.68
C ASP A 399 18.43 21.28 -11.30
N GLU A 400 17.66 21.77 -12.28
CA GLU A 400 16.50 22.64 -12.01
C GLU A 400 15.40 21.91 -11.21
N ALA A 401 15.07 20.65 -11.59
CA ALA A 401 14.06 19.86 -10.92
C ALA A 401 14.46 19.55 -9.48
N LEU A 402 15.71 19.14 -9.22
CA LEU A 402 16.20 18.82 -7.88
C LEU A 402 16.32 20.07 -7.00
N ALA A 403 16.79 21.19 -7.53
CA ALA A 403 16.85 22.45 -6.77
C ALA A 403 15.44 22.94 -6.39
N ALA A 404 14.48 22.82 -7.28
CA ALA A 404 13.09 23.20 -7.01
C ALA A 404 12.41 22.23 -6.03
N LEU A 405 12.63 20.92 -6.19
CA LEU A 405 12.15 19.89 -5.28
C LEU A 405 12.66 20.13 -3.85
N ASP A 406 13.97 20.31 -3.68
CA ASP A 406 14.59 20.55 -2.37
C ASP A 406 14.06 21.82 -1.71
N ALA A 407 13.95 22.92 -2.48
CA ALA A 407 13.39 24.18 -1.98
C ALA A 407 11.91 24.07 -1.59
N ASP A 408 11.09 23.30 -2.33
CA ASP A 408 9.68 23.11 -2.01
C ASP A 408 9.52 22.22 -0.77
N VAL A 409 10.32 21.17 -0.64
CA VAL A 409 10.34 20.32 0.56
C VAL A 409 10.80 21.13 1.76
N ASP A 410 11.80 21.98 1.64
CA ASP A 410 12.23 22.87 2.72
C ASP A 410 11.10 23.82 3.17
N ARG A 411 10.26 24.32 2.25
CA ARG A 411 9.06 25.10 2.61
C ARG A 411 7.99 24.26 3.29
N ILE A 412 7.76 23.02 2.82
CA ILE A 412 6.84 22.08 3.45
C ILE A 412 7.23 21.82 4.91
N LEU A 413 8.54 21.69 5.18
CA LEU A 413 9.11 21.39 6.49
C LEU A 413 9.29 22.62 7.40
N GLU A 414 8.94 23.85 6.98
CA GLU A 414 9.16 25.07 7.76
C GLU A 414 8.48 25.03 9.14
N LYS A 415 7.21 24.61 9.20
CA LYS A 415 6.49 24.45 10.47
C LYS A 415 7.12 23.40 11.37
N ARG A 416 7.56 22.27 10.78
CA ARG A 416 8.25 21.20 11.50
C ARG A 416 9.54 21.72 12.14
N ARG A 417 10.37 22.46 11.41
CA ARG A 417 11.60 23.07 11.95
C ARG A 417 11.30 23.94 13.18
N TRP A 418 10.31 24.82 13.05
CA TRP A 418 9.92 25.67 14.16
C TRP A 418 9.45 24.91 15.41
N LEU A 419 8.72 23.78 15.23
CA LEU A 419 8.32 22.92 16.34
C LEU A 419 9.52 22.26 17.01
N LEU A 420 10.41 21.65 16.21
CA LEU A 420 11.62 20.97 16.71
C LEU A 420 12.59 21.92 17.42
N ASP A 421 12.67 23.19 16.98
CA ASP A 421 13.51 24.20 17.65
C ASP A 421 12.94 24.54 19.02
N ARG A 422 11.63 24.64 19.16
CA ARG A 422 10.98 24.89 20.45
C ARG A 422 11.09 23.72 21.44
N GLU A 423 11.00 22.50 20.96
CA GLU A 423 11.21 21.30 21.78
C GLU A 423 12.65 21.21 22.31
N ALA A 424 13.63 21.67 21.52
CA ALA A 424 15.03 21.70 21.93
C ALA A 424 15.35 22.80 22.96
N GLU A 425 14.51 23.83 23.08
CA GLU A 425 14.67 24.96 24.01
C GLU A 425 13.96 24.74 25.35
N GLY A 426 13.05 23.77 25.48
CA GLY A 426 12.24 23.47 26.66
C GLY A 426 12.72 22.26 27.43
#